data_6ac4ae7b943b07ece2c0870da71f5d43
#
_entry.id   6ac4ae7b943b07ece2c0870da71f5d43
#
_cell.length_a   1.000
_cell.length_b   1.000
_cell.length_c   1.000
_cell.angle_alpha   90.00
_cell.angle_beta   90.00
_cell.angle_gamma   90.00
#
_symmetry.space_group_name_H-M   'P 1'
#
loop_
_entity.id
_entity.type
_entity.pdbx_description
1 polymer ?
#
loop_
_entity_poly.entity_id
_entity_poly.type
_entity_poly.pdbx_seq_one_letter_code
_entity_poly.pdbx_strand_id
1 'polypeptide(L)'
;MAIAKKENIVARTIHGSSFLIDISDNYSGDTCSLYEINQTGMFIWNNIDGTRSVKELAELLQAAIIDDVDFEILHEDVSEFVSTLLEKRFLEE
;
A
#
# COMPACT_ATOMS: atom_id res chain seq x y z
N MET A 1 -7.67 -8.57 -10.79
CA MET A 1 -8.44 -7.33 -10.67
C MET A 1 -7.49 -6.21 -10.34
N ALA A 2 -7.69 -5.07 -10.96
CA ALA A 2 -6.84 -3.91 -10.74
C ALA A 2 -7.24 -3.21 -9.44
N ILE A 3 -6.25 -2.62 -8.80
CA ILE A 3 -6.42 -1.96 -7.53
C ILE A 3 -6.03 -0.49 -7.68
N ALA A 4 -6.82 0.40 -7.13
CA ALA A 4 -6.58 1.83 -7.21
C ALA A 4 -6.50 2.45 -5.83
N LYS A 5 -5.73 3.52 -5.72
CA LYS A 5 -5.68 4.33 -4.51
C LYS A 5 -6.93 5.18 -4.44
N LYS A 6 -7.43 5.38 -3.24
CA LYS A 6 -8.51 6.35 -3.04
C LYS A 6 -7.93 7.75 -3.06
N GLU A 7 -8.69 8.69 -3.61
CA GLU A 7 -8.23 10.07 -3.79
C GLU A 7 -7.92 10.78 -2.47
N ASN A 8 -8.57 10.36 -1.41
CA ASN A 8 -8.43 11.00 -0.11
C ASN A 8 -7.25 10.45 0.72
N ILE A 9 -6.43 9.58 0.13
CA ILE A 9 -5.31 8.99 0.85
C ILE A 9 -4.02 9.58 0.33
N VAL A 10 -3.18 10.06 1.24
CA VAL A 10 -1.86 10.59 0.89
C VAL A 10 -0.80 9.81 1.65
N ALA A 11 0.38 9.72 1.06
CA ALA A 11 1.53 9.09 1.69
C ALA A 11 2.50 10.17 2.13
N ARG A 12 3.03 10.03 3.35
CA ARG A 12 4.01 10.97 3.91
C ARG A 12 5.11 10.22 4.61
N THR A 13 6.30 10.75 4.54
CA THR A 13 7.45 10.23 5.27
C THR A 13 7.88 11.28 6.29
N ILE A 14 7.92 10.88 7.55
CA ILE A 14 8.27 11.77 8.66
C ILE A 14 9.31 11.06 9.50
N HIS A 15 10.49 11.67 9.62
CA HIS A 15 11.59 11.12 10.44
C HIS A 15 11.91 9.67 10.10
N GLY A 16 11.89 9.32 8.82
CA GLY A 16 12.23 7.98 8.38
C GLY A 16 11.08 6.98 8.44
N SER A 17 9.93 7.37 8.96
CA SER A 17 8.74 6.52 8.99
C SER A 17 7.76 6.98 7.95
N SER A 18 7.15 6.03 7.25
CA SER A 18 6.19 6.32 6.20
C SER A 18 4.78 6.01 6.67
N PHE A 19 3.85 6.88 6.31
CA PHE A 19 2.46 6.76 6.74
C PHE A 19 1.52 6.98 5.58
N LEU A 20 0.40 6.25 5.61
CA LEU A 20 -0.76 6.54 4.75
C LEU A 20 -1.77 7.29 5.61
N ILE A 21 -2.24 8.41 5.10
CA ILE A 21 -3.11 9.31 5.87
C ILE A 21 -4.39 9.54 5.09
N ASP A 22 -5.53 9.36 5.75
CA ASP A 22 -6.84 9.65 5.17
C ASP A 22 -7.19 11.10 5.50
N ILE A 23 -7.27 11.92 4.47
CA ILE A 23 -7.57 13.35 4.63
C ILE A 23 -9.00 13.70 4.28
N SER A 24 -9.83 12.70 3.98
CA SER A 24 -11.21 12.96 3.54
C SER A 24 -12.10 13.44 4.67
N ASP A 25 -11.83 12.99 5.88
CA ASP A 25 -12.65 13.31 7.05
C ASP A 25 -11.85 14.18 7.98
N ASN A 26 -12.09 15.46 7.92
CA ASN A 26 -11.31 16.41 8.70
C ASN A 26 -12.14 17.20 9.72
N TYR A 27 -13.39 16.80 9.97
CA TYR A 27 -14.14 17.54 10.97
C TYR A 27 -14.06 16.96 12.35
N SER A 28 -13.79 15.73 12.50
CA SER A 28 -13.73 15.18 13.84
C SER A 28 -12.40 15.47 14.52
N GLY A 29 -11.39 15.80 13.77
CA GLY A 29 -10.12 16.26 14.31
C GLY A 29 -9.29 15.23 15.05
N ASP A 30 -9.93 14.24 15.63
CA ASP A 30 -9.23 13.21 16.40
C ASP A 30 -9.30 11.85 15.77
N THR A 31 -9.91 11.73 14.61
CA THR A 31 -10.07 10.45 13.93
C THR A 31 -9.28 10.37 12.65
N CYS A 32 -8.18 11.07 12.60
CA CYS A 32 -7.30 11.01 11.45
C CYS A 32 -6.80 9.56 11.29
N SER A 33 -7.20 8.91 10.23
CA SER A 33 -6.74 7.55 9.96
C SER A 33 -5.29 7.59 9.53
N LEU A 34 -4.45 7.03 10.35
CA LEU A 34 -3.02 7.01 10.14
C LEU A 34 -2.54 5.56 10.18
N TYR A 35 -1.83 5.15 9.17
CA TYR A 35 -1.35 3.79 9.08
C TYR A 35 0.12 3.79 8.65
N GLU A 36 0.98 3.33 9.55
CA GLU A 36 2.41 3.28 9.27
C GLU A 36 2.73 2.11 8.36
N ILE A 37 3.57 2.35 7.34
CA ILE A 37 4.01 1.31 6.43
C ILE A 37 5.55 1.33 6.36
N ASN A 38 6.13 0.17 6.06
CA ASN A 38 7.57 0.05 5.90
C ASN A 38 7.97 0.38 4.46
N GLN A 39 9.25 0.25 4.15
CA GLN A 39 9.76 0.55 2.81
C GLN A 39 9.11 -0.32 1.74
N THR A 40 8.90 -1.60 2.04
CA THR A 40 8.26 -2.51 1.11
C THR A 40 6.83 -2.06 0.84
N GLY A 41 6.11 -1.69 1.89
CA GLY A 41 4.75 -1.18 1.74
C GLY A 41 4.71 0.10 0.91
N MET A 42 5.67 1.00 1.11
CA MET A 42 5.74 2.22 0.32
C MET A 42 6.02 1.92 -1.15
N PHE A 43 6.89 0.96 -1.44
CA PHE A 43 7.13 0.54 -2.81
C PHE A 43 5.84 0.06 -3.47
N ILE A 44 5.09 -0.80 -2.77
CA ILE A 44 3.84 -1.32 -3.29
C ILE A 44 2.85 -0.20 -3.50
N TRP A 45 2.70 0.69 -2.52
CA TRP A 45 1.80 1.82 -2.62
C TRP A 45 2.11 2.69 -3.84
N ASN A 46 3.39 2.98 -4.06
CA ASN A 46 3.80 3.84 -5.16
C ASN A 46 3.55 3.22 -6.53
N ASN A 47 3.41 1.89 -6.58
CA ASN A 47 3.17 1.19 -7.84
C ASN A 47 1.71 0.85 -8.07
N ILE A 48 0.83 1.19 -7.15
CA ILE A 48 -0.61 1.03 -7.35
C ILE A 48 -1.09 2.21 -8.19
N ASP A 49 -1.60 1.92 -9.38
CA ASP A 49 -1.97 2.96 -10.33
C ASP A 49 -3.36 2.75 -10.96
N GLY A 50 -4.13 1.82 -10.45
CA GLY A 50 -5.46 1.53 -10.98
C GLY A 50 -5.46 0.49 -12.09
N THR A 51 -4.29 0.02 -12.51
CA THR A 51 -4.19 -0.95 -13.61
C THR A 51 -3.50 -2.24 -13.21
N ARG A 52 -2.82 -2.27 -12.07
CA ARG A 52 -2.05 -3.44 -11.64
C ARG A 52 -2.82 -4.29 -10.64
N SER A 53 -2.68 -5.60 -10.80
CA SER A 53 -3.22 -6.57 -9.85
C SER A 53 -2.20 -6.86 -8.76
N VAL A 54 -2.63 -7.62 -7.73
CA VAL A 54 -1.73 -8.08 -6.68
C VAL A 54 -0.56 -8.87 -7.26
N LYS A 55 -0.85 -9.72 -8.24
CA LYS A 55 0.20 -10.52 -8.87
C LYS A 55 1.25 -9.63 -9.53
N GLU A 56 0.79 -8.61 -10.25
CA GLU A 56 1.71 -7.69 -10.92
C GLU A 56 2.54 -6.90 -9.94
N LEU A 57 1.95 -6.49 -8.83
CA LEU A 57 2.67 -5.79 -7.77
C LEU A 57 3.75 -6.70 -7.16
N ALA A 58 3.41 -7.98 -6.95
CA ALA A 58 4.39 -8.93 -6.42
C ALA A 58 5.54 -9.15 -7.40
N GLU A 59 5.22 -9.20 -8.70
CA GLU A 59 6.25 -9.35 -9.73
C GLU A 59 7.19 -8.15 -9.75
N LEU A 60 6.65 -6.95 -9.62
CA LEU A 60 7.48 -5.75 -9.56
C LEU A 60 8.37 -5.75 -8.33
N LEU A 61 7.82 -6.17 -7.21
CA LEU A 61 8.58 -6.24 -5.97
C LEU A 61 9.71 -7.24 -6.08
N GLN A 62 9.45 -8.41 -6.66
CA GLN A 62 10.47 -9.43 -6.84
C GLN A 62 11.62 -8.90 -7.72
N ALA A 63 11.28 -8.16 -8.75
CA ALA A 63 12.29 -7.59 -9.64
C ALA A 63 13.13 -6.51 -8.95
N ALA A 64 12.57 -5.85 -7.94
CA ALA A 64 13.26 -4.78 -7.22
C ALA A 64 14.13 -5.30 -6.08
N ILE A 65 13.87 -6.52 -5.61
CA ILE A 65 14.61 -7.10 -4.50
C ILE A 65 15.87 -7.79 -5.03
N ILE A 66 16.99 -7.52 -4.38
CA ILE A 66 18.26 -8.13 -4.75
C ILE A 66 18.35 -9.58 -4.29
N ASP A 67 17.73 -9.85 -3.15
CA ASP A 67 17.77 -11.18 -2.54
C ASP A 67 16.89 -12.16 -3.29
N ASP A 68 17.28 -13.43 -3.24
CA ASP A 68 16.53 -14.51 -3.87
C ASP A 68 15.39 -14.93 -2.95
N VAL A 69 14.21 -14.35 -3.18
CA VAL A 69 13.02 -14.62 -2.37
C VAL A 69 12.00 -15.37 -3.21
N ASP A 70 11.35 -16.37 -2.59
CA ASP A 70 10.32 -17.14 -3.25
C ASP A 70 9.14 -16.25 -3.64
N PHE A 71 8.74 -16.32 -4.90
CA PHE A 71 7.64 -15.50 -5.40
C PHE A 71 6.33 -15.75 -4.64
N GLU A 72 6.08 -17.00 -4.24
CA GLU A 72 4.86 -17.33 -3.52
C GLU A 72 4.80 -16.60 -2.18
N ILE A 73 5.92 -16.47 -1.51
CA ILE A 73 6.01 -15.74 -0.25
C ILE A 73 5.75 -14.26 -0.47
N LEU A 74 6.37 -13.70 -1.52
CA LEU A 74 6.15 -12.28 -1.85
C LEU A 74 4.70 -12.02 -2.23
N HIS A 75 4.13 -12.90 -3.02
CA HIS A 75 2.74 -12.76 -3.44
C HIS A 75 1.79 -12.77 -2.24
N GLU A 76 2.06 -13.66 -1.29
CA GLU A 76 1.25 -13.75 -0.08
C GLU A 76 1.38 -12.47 0.76
N ASP A 77 2.61 -11.97 0.92
CA ASP A 77 2.83 -10.75 1.68
C ASP A 77 2.16 -9.55 1.04
N VAL A 78 2.26 -9.43 -0.28
CA VAL A 78 1.61 -8.33 -1.00
C VAL A 78 0.09 -8.46 -0.88
N SER A 79 -0.42 -9.68 -1.00
CA SER A 79 -1.85 -9.94 -0.89
C SER A 79 -2.39 -9.52 0.48
N GLU A 80 -1.66 -9.85 1.55
CA GLU A 80 -2.05 -9.45 2.91
C GLU A 80 -2.05 -7.94 3.07
N PHE A 81 -1.00 -7.29 2.56
CA PHE A 81 -0.89 -5.84 2.64
C PHE A 81 -2.05 -5.17 1.92
N VAL A 82 -2.33 -5.61 0.70
CA VAL A 82 -3.42 -5.07 -0.09
C VAL A 82 -4.78 -5.31 0.60
N SER A 83 -4.98 -6.53 1.12
CA SER A 83 -6.22 -6.85 1.82
C SER A 83 -6.43 -5.94 3.03
N THR A 84 -5.38 -5.68 3.79
CA THR A 84 -5.45 -4.79 4.94
C THR A 84 -5.85 -3.38 4.50
N LEU A 85 -5.25 -2.88 3.44
CA LEU A 85 -5.56 -1.54 2.96
C LEU A 85 -6.98 -1.46 2.38
N LEU A 86 -7.45 -2.53 1.76
CA LEU A 86 -8.84 -2.58 1.29
C LEU A 86 -9.81 -2.54 2.46
N GLU A 87 -9.52 -3.28 3.52
CA GLU A 87 -10.35 -3.26 4.73
C GLU A 87 -10.39 -1.87 5.36
N LYS A 88 -9.26 -1.19 5.36
CA LYS A 88 -9.17 0.17 5.93
C LYS A 88 -9.71 1.22 4.99
N ARG A 89 -10.11 0.83 3.79
CA ARG A 89 -10.65 1.71 2.76
C ARG A 89 -9.62 2.72 2.26
N PHE A 90 -8.37 2.32 2.25
CA PHE A 90 -7.30 3.12 1.65
C PHE A 90 -7.17 2.80 0.16
N LEU A 91 -7.65 1.63 -0.25
CA LEU A 91 -7.65 1.18 -1.64
C LEU A 91 -9.06 0.79 -2.06
N GLU A 92 -9.27 0.72 -3.36
CA GLU A 92 -10.52 0.23 -3.94
C GLU A 92 -10.22 -0.65 -5.14
N GLU A 93 -11.12 -1.55 -5.42
CA GLU A 93 -11.02 -2.44 -6.58
C GLU A 93 -11.81 -1.95 -7.77
#